data_6a807c370c6e3255c6fb25f1b9d86d13
#
_entry.id   6a807c370c6e3255c6fb25f1b9d86d13
#
_cell.length_a   1.000
_cell.length_b   1.000
_cell.length_c   1.000
_cell.angle_alpha   90.00
_cell.angle_beta   90.00
_cell.angle_gamma   90.00
#
_symmetry.space_group_name_H-M   'P 1'
#
loop_
_entity.id
_entity.type
_entity.pdbx_description
1 polymer ?
#
loop_
_entity_poly.entity_id
_entity_poly.type
_entity_poly.pdbx_seq_one_letter_code
_entity_poly.pdbx_strand_id
1 'polypeptide(L)'
;MKYATLLISILIIVAVLIPGNDLPDVSIGGFDKVIHIGMFAVWAVAVRYDFNTPKFRYFLVFVCGIVFSAITEILQLLVEGRSFDIFDMAADAIGLIIGLLSSGAVLRAVNRLK
;
A
#
# COMPACT_ATOMS: atom_id res chain seq x y z
N MET A 1 -20.03 -1.45 -3.60
CA MET A 1 -19.46 -2.11 -2.41
C MET A 1 -18.24 -1.33 -1.95
N LYS A 2 -18.15 -1.06 -0.66
CA LYS A 2 -17.14 -0.13 -0.12
C LYS A 2 -16.17 -0.83 0.83
N TYR A 3 -15.74 -2.04 0.46
CA TYR A 3 -14.86 -2.84 1.31
C TYR A 3 -13.50 -3.14 0.68
N ALA A 4 -13.21 -2.52 -0.48
CA ALA A 4 -11.91 -2.76 -1.14
C ALA A 4 -10.76 -2.28 -0.27
N THR A 5 -10.87 -1.09 0.32
CA THR A 5 -9.83 -0.55 1.21
C THR A 5 -9.62 -1.46 2.41
N LEU A 6 -10.70 -1.93 3.02
CA LEU A 6 -10.60 -2.83 4.18
C LEU A 6 -9.89 -4.12 3.79
N LEU A 7 -10.28 -4.73 2.69
CA LEU A 7 -9.68 -5.98 2.22
C LEU A 7 -8.18 -5.79 1.93
N ILE A 8 -7.84 -4.75 1.18
CA ILE A 8 -6.44 -4.49 0.84
C ILE A 8 -5.63 -4.17 2.10
N SER A 9 -6.18 -3.40 3.03
CA SER A 9 -5.51 -3.10 4.30
C SER A 9 -5.22 -4.37 5.09
N ILE A 10 -6.17 -5.28 5.16
CA ILE A 10 -6.00 -6.56 5.86
C ILE A 10 -4.90 -7.38 5.18
N LEU A 11 -4.90 -7.44 3.85
CA LEU A 11 -3.88 -8.17 3.10
C LEU A 11 -2.49 -7.60 3.34
N ILE A 12 -2.37 -6.27 3.38
CA ILE A 12 -1.08 -5.62 3.67
C ILE A 12 -0.62 -5.96 5.07
N ILE A 13 -1.50 -5.86 6.05
CA ILE A 13 -1.16 -6.17 7.45
C ILE A 13 -0.71 -7.63 7.59
N VAL A 14 -1.42 -8.56 6.97
CA VAL A 14 -1.03 -9.97 6.98
C VAL A 14 0.34 -10.14 6.35
N ALA A 15 0.58 -9.50 5.22
CA ALA A 15 1.86 -9.61 4.52
C ALA A 15 3.03 -9.08 5.37
N VAL A 16 2.85 -7.94 6.06
CA VAL A 16 3.93 -7.35 6.85
C VAL A 16 4.16 -8.12 8.16
N LEU A 17 3.21 -8.92 8.61
CA LEU A 17 3.34 -9.72 9.83
C LEU A 17 3.92 -11.12 9.59
N ILE A 18 4.17 -11.50 8.35
CA ILE A 18 4.84 -12.76 8.04
C ILE A 18 6.28 -12.68 8.56
N PRO A 19 6.74 -13.66 9.40
CA PRO A 19 8.12 -13.63 9.89
C PRO A 19 9.13 -13.64 8.75
N GLY A 20 10.21 -12.87 8.91
CA GLY A 20 11.24 -12.75 7.88
C GLY A 20 11.84 -14.09 7.48
N ASN A 21 11.92 -15.03 8.43
CA ASN A 21 12.47 -16.37 8.20
C ASN A 21 11.59 -17.22 7.29
N ASP A 22 10.29 -16.90 7.20
CA ASP A 22 9.34 -17.66 6.41
C ASP A 22 9.17 -17.09 5.00
N LEU A 23 9.81 -15.96 4.74
CA LEU A 23 9.71 -15.31 3.43
C LEU A 23 10.73 -15.92 2.47
N PRO A 24 10.39 -15.98 1.15
CA PRO A 24 11.41 -16.31 0.17
C PRO A 24 12.50 -15.25 0.19
N ASP A 25 13.68 -15.61 -0.34
CA ASP A 25 14.79 -14.66 -0.40
C ASP A 25 14.47 -13.58 -1.43
N VAL A 26 13.96 -12.45 -0.95
CA VAL A 26 13.59 -11.30 -1.77
C VAL A 26 14.54 -10.13 -1.57
N SER A 27 15.67 -10.37 -0.92
CA SER A 27 16.64 -9.33 -0.59
C SER A 27 17.46 -8.88 -1.80
N ILE A 28 17.32 -9.56 -2.92
CA ILE A 28 18.10 -9.28 -4.13
C ILE A 28 17.51 -8.05 -4.84
N GLY A 29 18.36 -7.04 -5.03
CA GLY A 29 18.05 -5.91 -5.89
C GLY A 29 16.87 -5.03 -5.45
N GLY A 30 16.51 -5.05 -4.17
CA GLY A 30 15.41 -4.22 -3.70
C GLY A 30 14.04 -4.72 -4.10
N PHE A 31 13.92 -6.01 -4.36
CA PHE A 31 12.64 -6.62 -4.78
C PHE A 31 11.54 -6.39 -3.74
N ASP A 32 11.89 -6.37 -2.45
CA ASP A 32 10.94 -6.06 -1.38
C ASP A 32 10.36 -4.65 -1.52
N LYS A 33 11.15 -3.68 -2.01
CA LYS A 33 10.68 -2.31 -2.23
C LYS A 33 9.63 -2.27 -3.35
N VAL A 34 9.83 -3.07 -4.40
CA VAL A 34 8.86 -3.16 -5.49
C VAL A 34 7.51 -3.68 -4.97
N ILE A 35 7.54 -4.66 -4.08
CA ILE A 35 6.34 -5.20 -3.45
C ILE A 35 5.63 -4.10 -2.64
N HIS A 36 6.37 -3.30 -1.86
CA HIS A 36 5.81 -2.19 -1.10
C HIS A 36 5.15 -1.15 -2.01
N ILE A 37 5.83 -0.78 -3.10
CA ILE A 37 5.28 0.16 -4.08
C ILE A 37 3.94 -0.37 -4.61
N GLY A 38 3.91 -1.64 -5.00
CA GLY A 38 2.69 -2.26 -5.53
C GLY A 38 1.54 -2.28 -4.53
N MET A 39 1.83 -2.68 -3.29
CA MET A 39 0.80 -2.77 -2.25
C MET A 39 0.15 -1.41 -1.98
N PHE A 40 0.96 -0.36 -1.85
CA PHE A 40 0.43 0.96 -1.52
C PHE A 40 -0.19 1.65 -2.73
N ALA A 41 0.26 1.33 -3.95
CA ALA A 41 -0.42 1.80 -5.15
C ALA A 41 -1.84 1.23 -5.22
N VAL A 42 -2.00 -0.06 -4.99
CA VAL A 42 -3.32 -0.71 -4.97
C VAL A 42 -4.18 -0.14 -3.84
N TRP A 43 -3.58 0.10 -2.68
CA TRP A 43 -4.30 0.68 -1.54
C TRP A 43 -4.86 2.06 -1.89
N ALA A 44 -4.05 2.92 -2.53
CA ALA A 44 -4.50 4.26 -2.92
C ALA A 44 -5.67 4.19 -3.91
N VAL A 45 -5.60 3.29 -4.88
CA VAL A 45 -6.69 3.09 -5.83
C VAL A 45 -7.95 2.60 -5.10
N ALA A 46 -7.80 1.67 -4.16
CA ALA A 46 -8.92 1.14 -3.39
C ALA A 46 -9.62 2.23 -2.58
N VAL A 47 -8.85 3.11 -1.93
CA VAL A 47 -9.40 4.23 -1.17
C VAL A 47 -10.22 5.15 -2.08
N ARG A 48 -9.68 5.49 -3.24
CA ARG A 48 -10.42 6.32 -4.18
C ARG A 48 -11.71 5.64 -4.67
N TYR A 49 -11.65 4.35 -4.89
CA TYR A 49 -12.82 3.60 -5.32
C TYR A 49 -13.91 3.60 -4.25
N ASP A 50 -13.54 3.30 -2.99
CA ASP A 50 -14.49 3.17 -1.90
C ASP A 50 -15.13 4.51 -1.51
N PHE A 51 -14.32 5.56 -1.47
CA PHE A 51 -14.74 6.87 -0.95
C PHE A 51 -15.02 7.89 -2.04
N ASN A 52 -14.90 7.48 -3.31
CA ASN A 52 -15.15 8.37 -4.46
C ASN A 52 -14.42 9.70 -4.31
N THR A 53 -13.14 9.64 -3.95
CA THR A 53 -12.34 10.80 -3.57
C THR A 53 -12.00 11.68 -4.78
N PRO A 54 -12.32 12.97 -4.76
CA PRO A 54 -11.94 13.88 -5.84
C PRO A 54 -10.45 14.22 -5.81
N LYS A 55 -9.95 14.73 -6.93
CA LYS A 55 -8.51 15.03 -7.08
C LYS A 55 -7.99 16.02 -6.04
N PHE A 56 -8.81 17.00 -5.64
CA PHE A 56 -8.34 17.99 -4.67
C PHE A 56 -8.11 17.40 -3.27
N ARG A 57 -8.54 16.16 -3.05
CA ARG A 57 -8.30 15.46 -1.78
C ARG A 57 -7.21 14.40 -1.87
N TYR A 58 -6.46 14.35 -2.95
CA TYR A 58 -5.34 13.39 -3.08
C TYR A 58 -4.33 13.54 -1.96
N PHE A 59 -4.09 14.77 -1.51
CA PHE A 59 -3.16 15.01 -0.41
C PHE A 59 -3.64 14.29 0.86
N LEU A 60 -4.95 14.32 1.13
CA LEU A 60 -5.51 13.63 2.28
C LEU A 60 -5.30 12.11 2.19
N VAL A 61 -5.53 11.53 1.01
CA VAL A 61 -5.29 10.10 0.79
C VAL A 61 -3.81 9.78 1.01
N PHE A 62 -2.92 10.63 0.49
CA PHE A 62 -1.48 10.45 0.66
C PHE A 62 -1.09 10.46 2.14
N VAL A 63 -1.57 11.44 2.91
CA VAL A 63 -1.27 11.54 4.34
C VAL A 63 -1.78 10.31 5.09
N CYS A 64 -3.02 9.89 4.81
CA CYS A 64 -3.57 8.69 5.43
C CYS A 64 -2.73 7.45 5.09
N GLY A 65 -2.26 7.35 3.85
CA GLY A 65 -1.40 6.25 3.42
C GLY A 65 -0.05 6.26 4.14
N ILE A 66 0.54 7.44 4.35
CA ILE A 66 1.79 7.57 5.09
C ILE A 66 1.61 7.15 6.55
N VAL A 67 0.51 7.54 7.17
CA VAL A 67 0.19 7.10 8.55
C VAL A 67 0.06 5.58 8.58
N PHE A 68 -0.65 5.00 7.62
CA PHE A 68 -0.79 3.55 7.53
C PHE A 68 0.57 2.87 7.32
N SER A 69 1.41 3.43 6.46
CA SER A 69 2.78 2.95 6.24
C SER A 69 3.58 2.93 7.56
N ALA A 70 3.51 4.01 8.33
CA ALA A 70 4.20 4.09 9.61
C ALA A 70 3.69 3.01 10.57
N ILE A 71 2.38 2.79 10.60
CA ILE A 71 1.78 1.75 11.43
C ILE A 71 2.29 0.37 11.02
N THR A 72 2.36 0.07 9.73
CA THR A 72 2.84 -1.23 9.26
C THR A 72 4.32 -1.43 9.63
N GLU A 73 5.14 -0.38 9.54
CA GLU A 73 6.55 -0.48 9.92
C GLU A 73 6.72 -0.72 11.43
N ILE A 74 5.90 -0.07 12.25
CA ILE A 74 5.91 -0.29 13.69
C ILE A 74 5.48 -1.72 14.01
N LEU A 75 4.45 -2.24 13.34
CA LEU A 75 4.01 -3.62 13.52
C LEU A 75 5.11 -4.61 13.16
N GLN A 76 5.93 -4.31 12.16
CA GLN A 76 7.04 -5.19 11.77
C GLN A 76 8.10 -5.31 12.86
N LEU A 77 8.22 -4.34 13.75
CA LEU A 77 9.14 -4.45 14.88
C LEU A 77 8.75 -5.56 15.86
N LEU A 78 7.49 -5.99 15.83
CA LEU A 78 6.99 -7.06 16.68
C LEU A 78 7.19 -8.45 16.07
N VAL A 79 7.70 -8.52 14.84
CA VAL A 79 7.80 -9.75 14.07
C VAL A 79 9.26 -10.20 14.03
N GLU A 80 9.51 -11.46 14.35
CA GLU A 80 10.85 -12.04 14.32
C GLU A 80 11.39 -12.04 12.90
N GLY A 81 12.66 -11.62 12.75
CA GLY A 81 13.32 -11.56 11.45
C GLY A 81 12.97 -10.32 10.63
N ARG A 82 12.26 -9.37 11.22
CA ARG A 82 11.89 -8.11 10.56
C ARG A 82 12.45 -6.93 11.34
N SER A 83 12.72 -5.83 10.63
CA SER A 83 13.23 -4.61 11.26
C SER A 83 12.57 -3.40 10.62
N PHE A 84 12.60 -2.26 11.34
CA PHE A 84 12.15 -0.98 10.79
C PHE A 84 13.07 -0.56 9.67
N ASP A 85 12.50 -0.17 8.53
CA ASP A 85 13.25 0.25 7.37
C ASP A 85 12.59 1.50 6.78
N ILE A 86 13.26 2.65 6.94
CA ILE A 86 12.75 3.93 6.43
C ILE A 86 12.61 3.89 4.90
N PHE A 87 13.43 3.07 4.22
CA PHE A 87 13.32 2.94 2.76
C PHE A 87 12.05 2.20 2.36
N ASP A 88 11.50 1.33 3.21
CA ASP A 88 10.19 0.73 2.96
C ASP A 88 9.10 1.80 3.00
N MET A 89 9.19 2.76 3.92
CA MET A 89 8.25 3.88 3.96
C MET A 89 8.38 4.77 2.72
N ALA A 90 9.62 4.99 2.26
CA ALA A 90 9.84 5.75 1.02
C ALA A 90 9.21 5.03 -0.18
N ALA A 91 9.37 3.72 -0.25
CA ALA A 91 8.74 2.91 -1.30
C ALA A 91 7.21 2.99 -1.22
N ASP A 92 6.66 2.92 -0.01
CA ASP A 92 5.22 3.05 0.21
C ASP A 92 4.72 4.41 -0.30
N ALA A 93 5.47 5.49 -0.02
CA ALA A 93 5.12 6.83 -0.49
C ALA A 93 5.11 6.90 -2.02
N ILE A 94 6.11 6.31 -2.67
CA ILE A 94 6.16 6.23 -4.13
C ILE A 94 4.94 5.47 -4.65
N GLY A 95 4.60 4.36 -4.01
CA GLY A 95 3.42 3.58 -4.36
C GLY A 95 2.14 4.39 -4.27
N LEU A 96 1.98 5.16 -3.19
CA LEU A 96 0.81 6.02 -3.02
C LEU A 96 0.71 7.04 -4.16
N ILE A 97 1.83 7.66 -4.54
CA ILE A 97 1.84 8.63 -5.62
C ILE A 97 1.46 7.94 -6.95
N ILE A 98 2.06 6.81 -7.26
CA ILE A 98 1.75 6.06 -8.48
C ILE A 98 0.28 5.66 -8.51
N GLY A 99 -0.23 5.15 -7.38
CA GLY A 99 -1.63 4.74 -7.27
C GLY A 99 -2.58 5.90 -7.50
N LEU A 100 -2.31 7.05 -6.88
CA LEU A 100 -3.16 8.23 -7.05
C LEU A 100 -3.13 8.73 -8.50
N LEU A 101 -1.95 8.79 -9.12
CA LEU A 101 -1.81 9.27 -10.48
C LEU A 101 -2.49 8.34 -11.49
N SER A 102 -2.44 7.02 -11.25
CA SER A 102 -3.04 6.04 -12.15
C SER A 102 -4.52 5.76 -11.86
N SER A 103 -5.01 6.18 -10.70
CA SER A 103 -6.35 5.81 -10.23
C SER A 103 -7.47 6.25 -11.16
N GLY A 104 -7.33 7.41 -11.78
CA GLY A 104 -8.35 7.90 -12.71
C GLY A 104 -8.57 6.93 -13.87
N ALA A 105 -7.47 6.47 -14.48
CA ALA A 105 -7.56 5.51 -15.60
C ALA A 105 -8.07 4.15 -15.12
N VAL A 106 -7.60 3.68 -13.97
CA VAL A 106 -8.03 2.39 -13.42
C VAL A 106 -9.52 2.41 -13.12
N LEU A 107 -10.01 3.46 -12.47
CA LEU A 107 -11.42 3.55 -12.09
C LEU A 107 -12.33 3.69 -13.32
N ARG A 108 -11.87 4.38 -14.37
CA ARG A 108 -12.63 4.44 -15.62
C ARG A 108 -12.74 3.05 -16.25
N ALA A 109 -11.65 2.28 -16.23
CA ALA A 109 -11.66 0.93 -16.77
C ALA A 109 -12.60 0.01 -15.97
N VAL A 110 -12.57 0.11 -14.64
CA VAL A 110 -13.46 -0.68 -13.76
C VAL A 110 -14.92 -0.33 -14.03
N ASN A 111 -15.22 0.96 -14.18
CA ASN A 111 -16.60 1.40 -14.41
C ASN A 111 -17.15 0.91 -15.75
N ARG A 112 -16.29 0.70 -16.75
CA ARG A 112 -16.71 0.14 -18.05
C ARG A 112 -17.11 -1.32 -17.94
N LEU A 113 -16.65 -2.03 -16.90
CA LEU A 113 -16.95 -3.44 -16.71
C LEU A 113 -18.26 -3.66 -15.96
N LYS A 114 -18.89 -2.62 -15.44
CA LYS A 114 -20.13 -2.71 -14.69
C LYS A 114 -21.36 -2.71 -15.60
#